data_e0471de65107c58741d91743907e65f0
#
_entry.id   e0471de65107c58741d91743907e65f0
#
_cell.length_a   1.000
_cell.length_b   1.000
_cell.length_c   1.000
_cell.angle_alpha   90.00
_cell.angle_beta   90.00
_cell.angle_gamma   90.00
#
_symmetry.space_group_name_H-M   'P 1'
#
loop_
_entity.id
_entity.type
_entity.pdbx_description
1 polymer ?
#
loop_
_entity_poly.entity_id
_entity_poly.type
_entity_poly.pdbx_seq_one_letter_code
_entity_poly.pdbx_strand_id
1 'polypeptide(L)'
;MDIDETLVTILESAAGKAFKALQEEHIEEQFYYFALLNDGNWRPYISAWSREALERFYEENEVEDEEKGWYRWSGVESPYMAYGWDEYFAEYEDFLFETEQKHCEAGDDTADAMWKTLLNSMEEAMRRLDQKGIFGTGAARDQVVIAVELVPPARSNYTRTERLNKSGLIREFLEENADLLEEDAEE
;
A
#
# COMPACT_ATOMS: atom_id res chain seq x y z
N MET A 1 14.58 -12.30 -5.01
CA MET A 1 13.43 -11.43 -5.32
C MET A 1 13.94 -10.43 -6.32
N ASP A 2 13.40 -10.43 -7.54
CA ASP A 2 13.82 -9.49 -8.56
C ASP A 2 13.23 -8.12 -8.24
N ILE A 3 14.09 -7.12 -8.06
CA ILE A 3 13.75 -5.72 -7.80
C ILE A 3 14.51 -4.84 -8.78
N ASP A 4 13.97 -3.68 -9.08
CA ASP A 4 14.66 -2.60 -9.79
C ASP A 4 15.05 -1.51 -8.77
N GLU A 5 16.33 -1.33 -8.53
CA GLU A 5 16.85 -0.37 -7.54
C GLU A 5 16.50 1.09 -7.89
N THR A 6 16.40 1.42 -9.16
CA THR A 6 15.96 2.75 -9.59
C THR A 6 14.52 2.96 -9.22
N LEU A 7 13.65 1.99 -9.55
CA LEU A 7 12.23 2.00 -9.22
C LEU A 7 12.01 2.04 -7.70
N VAL A 8 12.74 1.22 -6.93
CA VAL A 8 12.69 1.25 -5.46
C VAL A 8 13.01 2.65 -4.94
N THR A 9 14.06 3.29 -5.44
CA THR A 9 14.48 4.62 -5.00
C THR A 9 13.43 5.68 -5.30
N ILE A 10 12.84 5.63 -6.50
CA ILE A 10 11.77 6.56 -6.91
C ILE A 10 10.53 6.37 -6.03
N LEU A 11 10.06 5.13 -5.87
CA LEU A 11 8.89 4.81 -5.04
C LEU A 11 9.10 5.18 -3.57
N GLU A 12 10.27 4.86 -3.02
CA GLU A 12 10.63 5.24 -1.65
C GLU A 12 10.61 6.77 -1.46
N SER A 13 11.17 7.52 -2.41
CA SER A 13 11.16 8.99 -2.36
C SER A 13 9.74 9.54 -2.45
N ALA A 14 8.96 9.11 -3.43
CA ALA A 14 7.61 9.59 -3.67
C ALA A 14 6.66 9.25 -2.51
N ALA A 15 6.54 7.96 -2.18
CA ALA A 15 5.68 7.50 -1.10
C ALA A 15 6.11 8.05 0.26
N GLY A 16 7.41 8.15 0.52
CA GLY A 16 7.93 8.70 1.77
C GLY A 16 7.56 10.17 1.97
N LYS A 17 7.62 10.99 0.92
CA LYS A 17 7.17 12.39 0.96
C LYS A 17 5.66 12.48 1.17
N ALA A 18 4.89 11.68 0.43
CA ALA A 18 3.43 11.68 0.51
C ALA A 18 2.94 11.23 1.91
N PHE A 19 3.45 10.13 2.46
CA PHE A 19 3.10 9.68 3.81
C PHE A 19 3.47 10.70 4.89
N LYS A 20 4.64 11.32 4.75
CA LYS A 20 5.08 12.34 5.71
C LYS A 20 4.18 13.58 5.65
N ALA A 21 3.88 14.07 4.46
CA ALA A 21 2.99 15.21 4.27
C ALA A 21 1.58 14.92 4.82
N LEU A 22 1.03 13.73 4.55
CA LEU A 22 -0.25 13.29 5.08
C LEU A 22 -0.27 13.31 6.61
N GLN A 23 0.75 12.75 7.26
CA GLN A 23 0.85 12.74 8.72
C GLN A 23 1.05 14.15 9.32
N GLU A 24 1.76 15.03 8.62
CA GLU A 24 1.95 16.43 9.05
C GLU A 24 0.66 17.25 8.91
N GLU A 25 -0.13 17.02 7.85
CA GLU A 25 -1.43 17.68 7.64
C GLU A 25 -2.50 17.21 8.64
N HIS A 26 -2.44 15.93 9.02
CA HIS A 26 -3.40 15.30 9.93
C HIS A 26 -2.73 14.90 11.26
N ILE A 27 -1.99 15.82 11.87
CA ILE A 27 -1.17 15.55 13.06
C ILE A 27 -1.95 15.11 14.29
N GLU A 28 -3.25 15.41 14.36
CA GLU A 28 -4.14 15.00 15.44
C GLU A 28 -4.72 13.59 15.25
N GLU A 29 -4.44 12.95 14.11
CA GLU A 29 -4.98 11.65 13.76
C GLU A 29 -4.00 10.51 14.09
N GLN A 30 -4.57 9.38 14.51
CA GLN A 30 -3.82 8.17 14.84
C GLN A 30 -3.84 7.19 13.68
N PHE A 31 -2.87 7.31 12.78
CA PHE A 31 -2.72 6.39 11.68
C PHE A 31 -2.35 4.98 12.18
N TYR A 32 -3.06 3.97 11.67
CA TYR A 32 -2.83 2.57 12.01
C TYR A 32 -2.60 1.68 10.78
N TYR A 33 -2.87 2.18 9.58
CA TYR A 33 -2.69 1.46 8.33
C TYR A 33 -2.09 2.38 7.25
N PHE A 34 -1.06 1.89 6.56
CA PHE A 34 -0.44 2.55 5.42
C PHE A 34 -0.22 1.54 4.32
N ALA A 35 -0.68 1.84 3.12
CA ALA A 35 -0.55 0.99 1.97
C ALA A 35 0.05 1.69 0.75
N LEU A 36 0.79 0.95 -0.04
CA LEU A 36 1.12 1.29 -1.40
C LEU A 36 0.28 0.39 -2.31
N LEU A 37 -0.72 0.97 -2.99
CA LEU A 37 -1.70 0.27 -3.80
C LEU A 37 -1.35 0.30 -5.27
N ASN A 38 -1.81 -0.72 -6.00
CA ASN A 38 -1.85 -0.72 -7.46
C ASN A 38 -3.13 -1.40 -7.97
N ASP A 39 -3.87 -0.71 -8.83
CA ASP A 39 -5.14 -1.17 -9.41
C ASP A 39 -4.98 -1.82 -10.80
N GLY A 40 -3.78 -2.30 -11.11
CA GLY A 40 -3.46 -2.96 -12.37
C GLY A 40 -3.04 -2.03 -13.50
N ASN A 41 -2.97 -0.72 -13.27
CA ASN A 41 -2.62 0.29 -14.28
C ASN A 41 -1.15 0.74 -14.24
N TRP A 42 -0.28 0.03 -13.56
CA TRP A 42 1.15 0.35 -13.38
C TRP A 42 1.42 1.65 -12.58
N ARG A 43 0.41 2.26 -11.97
CA ARG A 43 0.52 3.50 -11.20
C ARG A 43 0.26 3.23 -9.71
N PRO A 44 1.31 2.88 -8.93
CA PRO A 44 1.18 2.72 -7.49
C PRO A 44 0.91 4.07 -6.82
N TYR A 45 -0.02 4.11 -5.91
CA TYR A 45 -0.35 5.30 -5.12
C TYR A 45 -0.47 4.94 -3.63
N ILE A 46 -0.28 5.93 -2.78
CA ILE A 46 -0.42 5.71 -1.34
C ILE A 46 -1.89 5.70 -0.91
N SER A 47 -2.15 4.99 0.15
CA SER A 47 -3.35 5.11 0.96
C SER A 47 -3.03 4.92 2.43
N ALA A 48 -3.88 5.42 3.31
CA ALA A 48 -3.73 5.25 4.74
C ALA A 48 -5.08 5.33 5.45
N TRP A 49 -5.18 4.70 6.62
CA TRP A 49 -6.29 4.90 7.53
C TRP A 49 -5.79 5.41 8.88
N SER A 50 -6.44 6.43 9.38
CA SER A 50 -6.42 6.78 10.80
C SER A 50 -7.69 6.27 11.50
N ARG A 51 -7.65 6.18 12.81
CA ARG A 51 -8.84 5.80 13.59
C ARG A 51 -9.95 6.82 13.43
N GLU A 52 -9.58 8.09 13.43
CA GLU A 52 -10.50 9.22 13.29
C GLU A 52 -11.14 9.27 11.89
N ALA A 53 -10.35 9.02 10.83
CA ALA A 53 -10.88 8.97 9.46
C ALA A 53 -11.84 7.78 9.27
N LEU A 54 -11.52 6.63 9.86
CA LEU A 54 -12.37 5.45 9.79
C LEU A 54 -13.71 5.67 10.48
N GLU A 55 -13.72 6.25 11.68
CA GLU A 55 -14.96 6.56 12.39
C GLU A 55 -15.82 7.56 11.60
N ARG A 56 -15.21 8.62 11.04
CA ARG A 56 -15.95 9.54 10.17
C ARG A 56 -16.55 8.84 8.95
N PHE A 57 -15.78 7.95 8.33
CA PHE A 57 -16.25 7.16 7.19
C PHE A 57 -17.46 6.30 7.55
N TYR A 58 -17.44 5.63 8.71
CA TYR A 58 -18.55 4.83 9.18
C TYR A 58 -19.81 5.67 9.42
N GLU A 59 -19.68 6.85 10.03
CA GLU A 59 -20.78 7.75 10.29
C GLU A 59 -21.38 8.32 8.98
N GLU A 60 -20.53 8.78 8.07
CA GLU A 60 -20.94 9.42 6.80
C GLU A 60 -21.60 8.43 5.83
N ASN A 61 -21.20 7.15 5.86
CA ASN A 61 -21.73 6.11 4.98
C ASN A 61 -22.77 5.21 5.66
N GLU A 62 -23.15 5.49 6.91
CA GLU A 62 -24.12 4.71 7.69
C GLU A 62 -23.75 3.20 7.72
N VAL A 63 -22.45 2.89 7.91
CA VAL A 63 -21.92 1.54 7.84
C VAL A 63 -22.43 0.70 9.02
N GLU A 64 -23.07 -0.42 8.73
CA GLU A 64 -23.56 -1.36 9.72
C GLU A 64 -22.40 -2.07 10.45
N ASP A 65 -22.60 -2.45 11.72
CA ASP A 65 -21.53 -3.04 12.54
C ASP A 65 -20.90 -4.30 11.92
N GLU A 66 -21.69 -5.09 11.19
CA GLU A 66 -21.28 -6.33 10.53
C GLU A 66 -20.36 -6.07 9.31
N GLU A 67 -20.43 -4.88 8.73
CA GLU A 67 -19.64 -4.47 7.55
C GLU A 67 -18.36 -3.73 7.92
N LYS A 68 -18.23 -3.22 9.15
CA LYS A 68 -17.08 -2.39 9.59
C LYS A 68 -15.73 -3.04 9.38
N GLY A 69 -15.65 -4.36 9.57
CA GLY A 69 -14.41 -5.12 9.35
C GLY A 69 -13.88 -5.02 7.91
N TRP A 70 -14.76 -4.95 6.93
CA TRP A 70 -14.41 -4.85 5.51
C TRP A 70 -13.71 -3.54 5.16
N TYR A 71 -14.18 -2.44 5.74
CA TYR A 71 -13.65 -1.11 5.44
C TYR A 71 -12.35 -0.81 6.18
N ARG A 72 -12.17 -1.41 7.36
CA ARG A 72 -11.07 -1.14 8.26
C ARG A 72 -9.68 -1.28 7.61
N TRP A 73 -9.55 -2.23 6.68
CA TRP A 73 -8.31 -2.54 6.00
C TRP A 73 -8.36 -2.27 4.49
N SER A 74 -9.43 -1.66 4.01
CA SER A 74 -9.61 -1.35 2.59
C SER A 74 -8.91 -0.03 2.23
N GLY A 75 -7.75 -0.11 1.60
CA GLY A 75 -7.03 1.08 1.16
C GLY A 75 -7.77 1.88 0.11
N VAL A 76 -8.64 1.25 -0.69
CA VAL A 76 -9.42 1.93 -1.75
C VAL A 76 -10.57 2.77 -1.24
N GLU A 77 -11.10 2.45 -0.06
CA GLU A 77 -12.20 3.20 0.56
C GLU A 77 -11.70 4.36 1.43
N SER A 78 -10.40 4.45 1.62
CA SER A 78 -9.82 5.50 2.45
C SER A 78 -9.98 6.90 1.83
N PRO A 79 -10.31 7.93 2.63
CA PRO A 79 -10.31 9.31 2.16
C PRO A 79 -8.92 9.81 1.77
N TYR A 80 -7.87 9.08 2.15
CA TYR A 80 -6.48 9.38 1.82
C TYR A 80 -5.93 8.57 0.65
N MET A 81 -6.81 7.89 -0.11
CA MET A 81 -6.41 7.19 -1.34
C MET A 81 -5.82 8.18 -2.34
N ALA A 82 -4.68 7.83 -2.92
CA ALA A 82 -3.93 8.63 -3.88
C ALA A 82 -3.53 10.04 -3.39
N TYR A 83 -3.42 10.23 -2.05
CA TYR A 83 -2.98 11.49 -1.48
C TYR A 83 -1.63 11.93 -2.06
N GLY A 84 -1.56 13.18 -2.52
CA GLY A 84 -0.34 13.78 -3.04
C GLY A 84 0.20 13.17 -4.34
N TRP A 85 -0.60 12.43 -5.11
CA TRP A 85 -0.16 11.81 -6.36
C TRP A 85 0.46 12.83 -7.32
N ASP A 86 -0.26 13.87 -7.66
CA ASP A 86 0.20 14.90 -8.62
C ASP A 86 1.45 15.66 -8.13
N GLU A 87 1.67 15.71 -6.82
CA GLU A 87 2.77 16.45 -6.22
C GLU A 87 4.04 15.62 -6.07
N TYR A 88 3.91 14.34 -5.67
CA TYR A 88 5.08 13.54 -5.25
C TYR A 88 5.47 12.45 -6.23
N PHE A 89 4.58 12.02 -7.14
CA PHE A 89 4.82 10.89 -8.05
C PHE A 89 5.24 11.30 -9.47
N ALA A 90 5.54 12.57 -9.74
CA ALA A 90 5.97 13.03 -11.07
C ALA A 90 7.21 12.28 -11.61
N GLU A 91 8.21 12.03 -10.76
CA GLU A 91 9.42 11.28 -11.15
C GLU A 91 9.08 9.81 -11.50
N TYR A 92 8.08 9.23 -10.82
CA TYR A 92 7.57 7.91 -11.17
C TYR A 92 6.85 7.90 -12.52
N GLU A 93 6.05 8.90 -12.82
CA GLU A 93 5.37 9.05 -14.12
C GLU A 93 6.40 9.15 -15.27
N ASP A 94 7.46 9.92 -15.08
CA ASP A 94 8.55 10.02 -16.07
C ASP A 94 9.23 8.67 -16.28
N PHE A 95 9.54 7.95 -15.20
CA PHE A 95 10.13 6.61 -15.25
C PHE A 95 9.20 5.61 -15.96
N LEU A 96 7.91 5.63 -15.65
CA LEU A 96 6.92 4.76 -16.28
C LEU A 96 6.86 5.01 -17.78
N PHE A 97 6.77 6.27 -18.21
CA PHE A 97 6.73 6.65 -19.61
C PHE A 97 7.95 6.15 -20.39
N GLU A 98 9.16 6.30 -19.83
CA GLU A 98 10.38 5.76 -20.46
C GLU A 98 10.39 4.24 -20.52
N THR A 99 9.83 3.58 -19.52
CA THR A 99 9.76 2.12 -19.42
C THR A 99 8.74 1.55 -20.42
N GLU A 100 7.59 2.17 -20.57
CA GLU A 100 6.57 1.80 -21.55
C GLU A 100 7.10 1.91 -22.99
N GLN A 101 7.84 2.98 -23.31
CA GLN A 101 8.50 3.12 -24.61
C GLN A 101 9.46 1.97 -24.94
N LYS A 102 10.29 1.59 -23.98
CA LYS A 102 11.25 0.47 -24.13
C LYS A 102 10.56 -0.87 -24.35
N HIS A 103 9.37 -1.05 -23.76
CA HIS A 103 8.62 -2.31 -23.83
C HIS A 103 7.77 -2.44 -25.09
N CYS A 104 7.21 -1.35 -25.60
CA CYS A 104 6.60 -1.35 -26.92
C CYS A 104 7.57 -1.84 -28.02
N GLU A 105 8.87 -1.64 -27.82
CA GLU A 105 9.93 -2.11 -28.70
C GLU A 105 10.33 -3.58 -28.49
N ALA A 106 10.12 -4.15 -27.28
CA ALA A 106 10.63 -5.47 -26.88
C ALA A 106 9.64 -6.65 -27.04
N GLY A 107 8.33 -6.39 -27.14
CA GLY A 107 7.27 -7.41 -27.29
C GLY A 107 6.70 -7.96 -25.98
N ASP A 108 5.58 -8.69 -26.09
CA ASP A 108 4.62 -9.03 -25.00
C ASP A 108 5.14 -9.96 -23.88
N ASP A 109 6.21 -10.74 -24.11
CA ASP A 109 6.65 -11.79 -23.17
C ASP A 109 7.28 -11.27 -21.85
N THR A 110 7.39 -9.95 -21.70
CA THR A 110 8.06 -9.32 -20.53
C THR A 110 7.10 -8.75 -19.47
N ALA A 111 5.82 -8.64 -19.78
CA ALA A 111 4.83 -7.98 -18.92
C ALA A 111 4.73 -8.61 -17.51
N ASP A 112 4.64 -9.93 -17.42
CA ASP A 112 4.55 -10.65 -16.14
C ASP A 112 5.81 -10.49 -15.27
N ALA A 113 6.99 -10.51 -15.90
CA ALA A 113 8.24 -10.31 -15.18
C ALA A 113 8.35 -8.89 -14.62
N MET A 114 7.93 -7.91 -15.41
CA MET A 114 7.88 -6.51 -14.98
C MET A 114 6.90 -6.30 -13.84
N TRP A 115 5.71 -6.88 -13.95
CA TRP A 115 4.69 -6.81 -12.91
C TRP A 115 5.22 -7.33 -11.58
N LYS A 116 5.88 -8.48 -11.60
CA LYS A 116 6.55 -9.03 -10.41
C LYS A 116 7.64 -8.10 -9.88
N THR A 117 8.43 -7.50 -10.76
CA THR A 117 9.48 -6.55 -10.39
C THR A 117 8.88 -5.30 -9.75
N LEU A 118 7.80 -4.74 -10.31
CA LEU A 118 7.08 -3.62 -9.72
C LEU A 118 6.61 -3.94 -8.30
N LEU A 119 5.87 -5.03 -8.11
CA LEU A 119 5.33 -5.40 -6.80
C LEU A 119 6.44 -5.68 -5.77
N ASN A 120 7.55 -6.28 -6.18
CA ASN A 120 8.69 -6.52 -5.31
C ASN A 120 9.40 -5.20 -4.96
N SER A 121 9.48 -4.27 -5.91
CA SER A 121 10.07 -2.95 -5.68
C SER A 121 9.20 -2.08 -4.77
N MET A 122 7.86 -2.18 -4.88
CA MET A 122 6.93 -1.57 -3.94
C MET A 122 7.13 -2.11 -2.50
N GLU A 123 7.24 -3.44 -2.36
CA GLU A 123 7.49 -4.08 -1.05
C GLU A 123 8.83 -3.63 -0.46
N GLU A 124 9.88 -3.56 -1.27
CA GLU A 124 11.19 -3.08 -0.81
C GLU A 124 11.16 -1.59 -0.43
N ALA A 125 10.47 -0.74 -1.20
CA ALA A 125 10.29 0.66 -0.87
C ALA A 125 9.60 0.84 0.49
N MET A 126 8.49 0.13 0.73
CA MET A 126 7.79 0.15 2.02
C MET A 126 8.67 -0.33 3.17
N ARG A 127 9.47 -1.38 2.97
CA ARG A 127 10.43 -1.86 3.96
C ARG A 127 11.49 -0.81 4.31
N ARG A 128 12.02 -0.08 3.31
CA ARG A 128 13.00 1.00 3.53
C ARG A 128 12.39 2.19 4.27
N LEU A 129 11.14 2.54 3.95
CA LEU A 129 10.40 3.58 4.68
C LEU A 129 10.18 3.19 6.14
N ASP A 130 9.85 1.93 6.41
CA ASP A 130 9.74 1.40 7.78
C ASP A 130 11.07 1.50 8.54
N GLN A 131 12.16 1.09 7.92
CA GLN A 131 13.50 1.21 8.52
C GLN A 131 13.90 2.66 8.82
N LYS A 132 13.39 3.62 8.06
CA LYS A 132 13.58 5.07 8.29
C LYS A 132 12.64 5.64 9.36
N GLY A 133 11.72 4.82 9.88
CA GLY A 133 10.80 5.20 10.95
C GLY A 133 9.61 6.06 10.48
N ILE A 134 9.29 6.06 9.18
CA ILE A 134 8.14 6.81 8.63
C ILE A 134 6.82 6.37 9.29
N PHE A 135 6.70 5.10 9.62
CA PHE A 135 5.49 4.50 10.22
C PHE A 135 5.61 4.34 11.75
N GLY A 136 6.51 5.12 12.38
CA GLY A 136 6.78 5.04 13.81
C GLY A 136 7.94 4.12 14.16
N THR A 137 8.27 4.06 15.44
CA THR A 137 9.35 3.21 16.00
C THR A 137 8.92 2.56 17.31
N GLY A 138 9.50 1.41 17.64
CA GLY A 138 9.20 0.70 18.89
C GLY A 138 7.72 0.40 19.06
N ALA A 139 7.15 0.65 20.21
CA ALA A 139 5.75 0.36 20.51
C ALA A 139 4.74 1.10 19.61
N ALA A 140 5.09 2.28 19.11
CA ALA A 140 4.23 2.99 18.14
C ALA A 140 4.16 2.25 16.81
N ARG A 141 5.28 1.69 16.32
CA ARG A 141 5.30 0.88 15.10
C ARG A 141 4.46 -0.40 15.22
N ASP A 142 4.39 -1.00 16.41
CA ASP A 142 3.57 -2.20 16.66
C ASP A 142 2.05 -1.94 16.56
N GLN A 143 1.63 -0.69 16.55
CA GLN A 143 0.23 -0.26 16.35
C GLN A 143 -0.10 0.07 14.88
N VAL A 144 0.81 -0.21 13.96
CA VAL A 144 0.67 0.11 12.54
C VAL A 144 0.84 -1.14 11.69
N VAL A 145 -0.04 -1.33 10.71
CA VAL A 145 0.12 -2.27 9.60
C VAL A 145 0.56 -1.51 8.36
N ILE A 146 1.60 -2.00 7.71
CA ILE A 146 2.03 -1.51 6.39
C ILE A 146 1.81 -2.59 5.34
N ALA A 147 1.31 -2.21 4.17
CA ALA A 147 0.88 -3.14 3.14
C ALA A 147 1.36 -2.74 1.73
N VAL A 148 1.42 -3.72 0.85
CA VAL A 148 1.42 -3.53 -0.60
C VAL A 148 0.23 -4.30 -1.14
N GLU A 149 -0.67 -3.58 -1.80
CA GLU A 149 -1.95 -4.14 -2.24
C GLU A 149 -2.15 -4.07 -3.74
N LEU A 150 -2.72 -5.13 -4.26
CA LEU A 150 -3.37 -5.16 -5.56
C LEU A 150 -4.87 -4.93 -5.40
N VAL A 151 -5.47 -4.28 -6.37
CA VAL A 151 -6.92 -4.08 -6.48
C VAL A 151 -7.38 -4.66 -7.82
N PRO A 152 -8.30 -5.62 -7.85
CA PRO A 152 -8.95 -6.26 -6.68
C PRO A 152 -7.97 -7.02 -5.79
N PRO A 153 -8.35 -7.28 -4.53
CA PRO A 153 -7.50 -7.99 -3.58
C PRO A 153 -7.04 -9.34 -4.11
N ALA A 154 -5.78 -9.68 -3.84
CA ALA A 154 -5.19 -10.96 -4.18
C ALA A 154 -4.48 -11.57 -2.95
N ARG A 155 -4.35 -12.88 -2.89
CA ARG A 155 -3.64 -13.57 -1.81
C ARG A 155 -2.22 -13.03 -1.58
N SER A 156 -1.58 -12.53 -2.64
CA SER A 156 -0.27 -11.91 -2.54
C SER A 156 -0.25 -10.65 -1.67
N ASN A 157 -1.37 -9.93 -1.50
CA ASN A 157 -1.49 -8.78 -0.62
C ASN A 157 -1.19 -9.20 0.82
N TYR A 158 -1.83 -10.27 1.28
CA TYR A 158 -1.67 -10.79 2.65
C TYR A 158 -0.26 -11.30 2.92
N THR A 159 0.29 -12.09 2.00
CA THR A 159 1.65 -12.62 2.15
C THR A 159 2.72 -11.52 2.13
N ARG A 160 2.51 -10.43 1.39
CA ARG A 160 3.40 -9.25 1.40
C ARG A 160 3.26 -8.48 2.70
N THR A 161 2.02 -8.25 3.14
CA THR A 161 1.73 -7.57 4.41
C THR A 161 2.33 -8.32 5.59
N GLU A 162 2.22 -9.66 5.63
CA GLU A 162 2.85 -10.49 6.66
C GLU A 162 4.38 -10.34 6.67
N ARG A 163 5.03 -10.29 5.50
CA ARG A 163 6.49 -10.09 5.41
C ARG A 163 6.95 -8.71 5.84
N LEU A 164 6.12 -7.69 5.66
CA LEU A 164 6.41 -6.31 6.04
C LEU A 164 6.21 -6.04 7.54
N ASN A 165 5.40 -6.85 8.22
CA ASN A 165 5.05 -6.64 9.63
C ASN A 165 5.45 -7.85 10.47
N LYS A 166 6.12 -7.62 11.60
CA LYS A 166 6.68 -8.71 12.43
C LYS A 166 5.86 -8.99 13.70
N SER A 167 5.09 -8.02 14.16
CA SER A 167 4.39 -8.09 15.44
C SER A 167 3.26 -7.06 15.51
N GLY A 168 2.51 -7.07 16.59
CA GLY A 168 1.49 -6.07 16.87
C GLY A 168 0.20 -6.29 16.09
N LEU A 169 -0.30 -5.24 15.50
CA LEU A 169 -1.62 -5.17 14.87
C LEU A 169 -1.80 -6.10 13.64
N ILE A 170 -0.71 -6.61 13.08
CA ILE A 170 -0.75 -7.55 11.94
C ILE A 170 -1.61 -8.79 12.24
N ARG A 171 -1.65 -9.24 13.49
CA ARG A 171 -2.46 -10.42 13.85
C ARG A 171 -3.94 -10.15 13.65
N GLU A 172 -4.41 -8.98 14.08
CA GLU A 172 -5.79 -8.55 13.91
C GLU A 172 -6.14 -8.41 12.41
N PHE A 173 -5.24 -7.81 11.63
CA PHE A 173 -5.37 -7.74 10.16
C PHE A 173 -5.54 -9.14 9.53
N LEU A 174 -4.71 -10.11 9.89
CA LEU A 174 -4.77 -11.46 9.32
C LEU A 174 -6.02 -12.22 9.76
N GLU A 175 -6.45 -12.06 11.03
CA GLU A 175 -7.67 -12.69 11.56
C GLU A 175 -8.93 -12.14 10.88
N GLU A 176 -9.02 -10.83 10.68
CA GLU A 176 -10.17 -10.16 10.04
C GLU A 176 -10.25 -10.41 8.51
N ASN A 177 -9.14 -10.82 7.89
CA ASN A 177 -9.09 -11.14 6.46
C ASN A 177 -8.93 -12.65 6.18
N ALA A 178 -9.15 -13.51 7.17
CA ALA A 178 -8.92 -14.94 7.05
C ALA A 178 -9.80 -15.59 5.96
N ASP A 179 -11.06 -15.19 5.85
CA ASP A 179 -12.00 -15.73 4.87
C ASP A 179 -11.54 -15.46 3.42
N LEU A 180 -10.97 -14.31 3.15
CA LEU A 180 -10.40 -13.96 1.85
C LEU A 180 -9.16 -14.79 1.50
N LEU A 181 -8.47 -15.36 2.50
CA LEU A 181 -7.33 -16.26 2.30
C LEU A 181 -7.76 -17.69 1.98
N GLU A 182 -8.98 -18.10 2.37
CA GLU A 182 -9.53 -19.44 2.14
C GLU A 182 -10.20 -19.55 0.76
N GLU A 183 -10.90 -18.52 0.29
CA GLU A 183 -11.59 -18.53 -1.01
C GLU A 183 -10.65 -18.76 -2.19
N ASP A 184 -9.44 -18.18 -2.17
CA ASP A 184 -8.42 -18.35 -3.23
C ASP A 184 -7.69 -19.71 -3.18
N ALA A 185 -7.95 -20.55 -2.18
CA ALA A 185 -7.31 -21.86 -2.07
C ALA A 185 -8.03 -22.96 -2.85
N GLU A 186 -9.22 -22.68 -3.38
CA GLU A 186 -10.07 -23.62 -4.13
C GLU A 186 -9.99 -23.45 -5.68
N GLU A 187 -9.25 -22.47 -6.20
CA GLU A 187 -8.95 -22.30 -7.62
C GLU A 187 -7.52 -22.80 -8.00
#